data_53212e20d8899762d7d45dc09e5dcbe9
#
_entry.id   53212e20d8899762d7d45dc09e5dcbe9
#
_cell.length_a   1.000
_cell.length_b   1.000
_cell.length_c   1.000
_cell.angle_alpha   90.00
_cell.angle_beta   90.00
_cell.angle_gamma   90.00
#
_symmetry.space_group_name_H-M   'P 1'
#
loop_
_entity.id
_entity.type
_entity.pdbx_description
1 polymer ?
#
loop_
_entity_poly.entity_id
_entity_poly.type
_entity_poly.pdbx_seq_one_letter_code
_entity_poly.pdbx_strand_id
1 'polypeptide(L)'
;WSSDVCSSDLTWEGSPGLPTVATDDTSPVREVLDRLLDLGHRRIARVSGPSALLHTRARAAALSEGARAAGIDPPLVVEGDYSHESGEQSTIDLLSREDSPTAILYDNDVMALAGLSAARKLDVSVPERVSLIAWDDSVLCQLSSPPITAMSVDVHRQGVLVAETLLESLAAGPVVERWSPTARFVRRGSIGPAPGHG
;
A
#
# COMPACT_ATOMS: atom_id res chain seq x y z
N TRP A 1 9.56 17.12 -20.64
CA TRP A 1 8.93 15.84 -20.30
C TRP A 1 8.93 15.79 -18.77
N SER A 2 7.79 16.13 -18.18
CA SER A 2 7.59 15.96 -16.76
C SER A 2 7.52 14.46 -16.47
N SER A 3 8.24 14.02 -15.45
CA SER A 3 8.21 12.64 -14.93
C SER A 3 6.85 12.25 -14.35
N ASP A 4 5.89 13.16 -14.40
CA ASP A 4 4.57 13.03 -13.79
C ASP A 4 3.58 12.20 -14.64
N VAL A 5 3.98 11.69 -15.79
CA VAL A 5 3.11 10.91 -16.71
C VAL A 5 3.31 9.39 -16.56
N CYS A 6 4.21 8.95 -15.70
CA CYS A 6 4.42 7.53 -15.45
C CYS A 6 3.81 7.11 -14.11
N SER A 7 2.60 7.54 -13.85
CA SER A 7 1.90 7.05 -12.69
C SER A 7 0.66 6.29 -13.14
N SER A 8 0.27 5.38 -12.32
CA SER A 8 -1.05 4.76 -12.22
C SER A 8 -2.24 5.76 -12.22
N ASP A 9 -1.99 7.01 -12.54
CA ASP A 9 -2.94 8.10 -12.67
C ASP A 9 -3.80 8.02 -13.95
N LEU A 10 -3.65 6.96 -14.72
CA LEU A 10 -4.68 6.50 -15.63
C LEU A 10 -5.85 5.98 -14.82
N THR A 11 -6.41 6.84 -14.01
CA THR A 11 -7.48 6.50 -13.12
C THR A 11 -8.81 6.72 -13.78
N TRP A 12 -9.69 5.95 -13.34
CA TRP A 12 -11.11 5.82 -13.58
C TRP A 12 -11.93 7.13 -13.69
N GLU A 13 -11.57 8.23 -13.06
CA GLU A 13 -12.16 9.55 -13.35
C GLU A 13 -11.73 10.07 -14.73
N GLY A 14 -11.34 9.10 -15.57
CA GLY A 14 -10.77 9.23 -16.87
C GLY A 14 -11.47 10.26 -17.75
N SER A 15 -10.68 10.90 -18.55
CA SER A 15 -11.17 11.77 -19.60
C SER A 15 -12.13 10.98 -20.49
N PRO A 16 -13.41 11.37 -20.56
CA PRO A 16 -14.38 10.66 -21.39
C PRO A 16 -13.86 10.52 -22.81
N GLY A 17 -13.81 9.30 -23.32
CA GLY A 17 -13.37 9.01 -24.69
C GLY A 17 -11.89 8.68 -24.84
N LEU A 18 -11.13 8.52 -23.76
CA LEU A 18 -9.76 7.98 -23.81
C LEU A 18 -9.74 6.50 -23.36
N PRO A 19 -8.94 5.66 -24.04
CA PRO A 19 -8.73 4.29 -23.61
C PRO A 19 -8.02 4.29 -22.24
N THR A 20 -8.48 3.43 -21.34
CA THR A 20 -8.03 3.45 -19.94
C THR A 20 -7.63 2.04 -19.48
N VAL A 21 -6.55 1.94 -18.71
CA VAL A 21 -6.20 0.77 -17.91
C VAL A 21 -6.30 1.16 -16.44
N ALA A 22 -7.34 0.70 -15.78
CA ALA A 22 -7.62 0.99 -14.38
C ALA A 22 -6.95 -0.02 -13.44
N THR A 23 -6.72 0.39 -12.20
CA THR A 23 -6.25 -0.47 -11.09
C THR A 23 -7.28 -0.51 -9.98
N ASP A 24 -7.40 -1.65 -9.31
CA ASP A 24 -8.21 -1.76 -8.09
C ASP A 24 -7.35 -1.41 -6.87
N ASP A 25 -7.52 -0.20 -6.37
CA ASP A 25 -6.84 0.31 -5.19
C ASP A 25 -7.65 0.15 -3.89
N THR A 26 -8.82 -0.44 -3.94
CA THR A 26 -9.73 -0.55 -2.80
C THR A 26 -9.84 -1.95 -2.22
N SER A 27 -10.10 -2.96 -3.06
CA SER A 27 -10.26 -4.35 -2.60
C SER A 27 -9.02 -4.90 -1.90
N PRO A 28 -7.77 -4.65 -2.40
CA PRO A 28 -6.57 -5.11 -1.73
C PRO A 28 -6.37 -4.47 -0.34
N VAL A 29 -6.74 -3.21 -0.17
CA VAL A 29 -6.67 -2.52 1.14
C VAL A 29 -7.65 -3.16 2.13
N ARG A 30 -8.86 -3.49 1.68
CA ARG A 30 -9.84 -4.20 2.52
C ARG A 30 -9.33 -5.59 2.91
N GLU A 31 -8.73 -6.34 1.97
CA GLU A 31 -8.12 -7.64 2.29
C GLU A 31 -7.03 -7.50 3.37
N VAL A 32 -6.13 -6.51 3.25
CA VAL A 32 -5.10 -6.25 4.27
C VAL A 32 -5.74 -5.94 5.62
N LEU A 33 -6.75 -5.09 5.65
CA LEU A 33 -7.45 -4.74 6.89
C LEU A 33 -8.09 -5.97 7.54
N ASP A 34 -8.81 -6.79 6.78
CA ASP A 34 -9.44 -8.01 7.29
C ASP A 34 -8.40 -8.96 7.92
N ARG A 35 -7.25 -9.14 7.24
CA ARG A 35 -6.13 -9.93 7.76
C ARG A 35 -5.57 -9.39 9.07
N LEU A 36 -5.45 -8.07 9.19
CA LEU A 36 -4.98 -7.43 10.42
C LEU A 36 -6.00 -7.59 11.56
N LEU A 37 -7.28 -7.45 11.25
CA LEU A 37 -8.36 -7.65 12.22
C LEU A 37 -8.42 -9.08 12.73
N ASP A 38 -8.24 -10.08 11.85
CA ASP A 38 -8.15 -11.50 12.19
C ASP A 38 -6.97 -11.81 13.13
N LEU A 39 -5.86 -11.06 12.97
CA LEU A 39 -4.69 -11.15 13.84
C LEU A 39 -4.82 -10.32 15.15
N GLY A 40 -5.98 -9.72 15.37
CA GLY A 40 -6.29 -8.95 16.58
C GLY A 40 -5.83 -7.50 16.59
N HIS A 41 -5.27 -6.98 15.48
CA HIS A 41 -4.88 -5.57 15.41
C HIS A 41 -6.08 -4.65 15.43
N ARG A 42 -6.01 -3.60 16.25
CA ARG A 42 -7.05 -2.55 16.36
C ARG A 42 -6.47 -1.15 16.24
N ARG A 43 -5.18 -0.98 16.57
CA ARG A 43 -4.44 0.27 16.35
C ARG A 43 -3.59 0.12 15.12
N ILE A 44 -4.08 0.66 14.01
CA ILE A 44 -3.48 0.55 12.68
C ILE A 44 -3.03 1.94 12.23
N ALA A 45 -1.88 2.02 11.57
CA ALA A 45 -1.41 3.22 10.92
C ALA A 45 -1.12 2.97 9.44
N ARG A 46 -1.07 4.05 8.67
CA ARG A 46 -0.63 4.03 7.28
C ARG A 46 0.35 5.18 7.05
N VAL A 47 1.49 4.87 6.45
CA VAL A 47 2.40 5.85 5.85
C VAL A 47 2.08 5.89 4.36
N SER A 48 1.38 6.96 3.98
CA SER A 48 0.83 7.09 2.62
C SER A 48 1.80 7.80 1.68
N GLY A 49 1.54 7.69 0.37
CA GLY A 49 2.08 8.62 -0.59
C GLY A 49 1.37 9.98 -0.54
N PRO A 50 1.73 10.91 -1.45
CA PRO A 50 1.10 12.24 -1.53
C PRO A 50 -0.41 12.15 -1.74
N SER A 51 -1.16 12.92 -0.97
CA SER A 51 -2.64 12.95 -0.97
C SER A 51 -3.25 13.52 -2.27
N ALA A 52 -2.45 14.20 -3.09
CA ALA A 52 -2.84 14.64 -4.42
C ALA A 52 -3.13 13.46 -5.37
N LEU A 53 -2.53 12.29 -5.14
CA LEU A 53 -2.66 11.13 -6.01
C LEU A 53 -3.98 10.38 -5.76
N LEU A 54 -4.64 9.97 -6.85
CA LEU A 54 -5.96 9.33 -6.77
C LEU A 54 -5.92 7.99 -6.05
N HIS A 55 -4.94 7.13 -6.35
CA HIS A 55 -4.78 5.85 -5.66
C HIS A 55 -4.54 6.03 -4.15
N THR A 56 -3.79 7.07 -3.74
CA THR A 56 -3.57 7.39 -2.32
C THR A 56 -4.89 7.71 -1.63
N ARG A 57 -5.76 8.51 -2.26
CA ARG A 57 -7.09 8.84 -1.74
C ARG A 57 -8.03 7.64 -1.72
N ALA A 58 -8.04 6.83 -2.80
CA ALA A 58 -8.87 5.63 -2.88
C ALA A 58 -8.52 4.63 -1.76
N ARG A 59 -7.23 4.38 -1.53
CA ARG A 59 -6.73 3.52 -0.45
C ARG A 59 -7.08 4.09 0.93
N ALA A 60 -6.96 5.41 1.12
CA ALA A 60 -7.33 6.06 2.38
C ALA A 60 -8.82 5.90 2.69
N ALA A 61 -9.68 6.13 1.69
CA ALA A 61 -11.12 5.96 1.83
C ALA A 61 -11.48 4.50 2.17
N ALA A 62 -10.94 3.53 1.42
CA ALA A 62 -11.20 2.12 1.65
C ALA A 62 -10.77 1.65 3.05
N LEU A 63 -9.61 2.10 3.53
CA LEU A 63 -9.10 1.78 4.86
C LEU A 63 -9.98 2.39 5.96
N SER A 64 -10.38 3.65 5.82
CA SER A 64 -11.24 4.36 6.78
C SER A 64 -12.65 3.75 6.84
N GLU A 65 -13.25 3.44 5.68
CA GLU A 65 -14.57 2.79 5.60
C GLU A 65 -14.54 1.41 6.24
N GLY A 66 -13.50 0.61 5.94
CA GLY A 66 -13.33 -0.72 6.52
C GLY A 66 -13.16 -0.68 8.04
N ALA A 67 -12.34 0.25 8.55
CA ALA A 67 -12.16 0.44 9.99
C ALA A 67 -13.47 0.82 10.69
N ARG A 68 -14.23 1.73 10.11
CA ARG A 68 -15.56 2.13 10.62
C ARG A 68 -16.53 0.95 10.61
N ALA A 69 -16.57 0.16 9.55
CA ALA A 69 -17.42 -1.03 9.46
C ALA A 69 -17.06 -2.08 10.51
N ALA A 70 -15.77 -2.22 10.82
CA ALA A 70 -15.26 -3.13 11.85
C ALA A 70 -15.38 -2.59 13.29
N GLY A 71 -15.84 -1.35 13.47
CA GLY A 71 -15.98 -0.72 14.79
C GLY A 71 -14.66 -0.45 15.50
N ILE A 72 -13.58 -0.19 14.75
CA ILE A 72 -12.29 0.24 15.30
C ILE A 72 -12.06 1.72 15.03
N ASP A 73 -11.13 2.32 15.79
CA ASP A 73 -10.74 3.71 15.59
C ASP A 73 -10.18 3.92 14.16
N PRO A 74 -10.38 5.11 13.58
CA PRO A 74 -9.80 5.44 12.28
C PRO A 74 -8.28 5.25 12.30
N PRO A 75 -7.71 4.59 11.26
CA PRO A 75 -6.26 4.42 11.18
C PRO A 75 -5.54 5.77 11.19
N LEU A 76 -4.40 5.82 11.88
CA LEU A 76 -3.52 6.99 11.84
C LEU A 76 -2.86 7.07 10.45
N VAL A 77 -3.04 8.18 9.75
CA VAL A 77 -2.43 8.39 8.44
C VAL A 77 -1.37 9.47 8.54
N VAL A 78 -0.14 9.13 8.13
CA VAL A 78 0.97 10.06 7.98
C VAL A 78 1.30 10.14 6.50
N GLU A 79 1.25 11.35 5.93
CA GLU A 79 1.58 11.57 4.53
C GLU A 79 3.09 11.58 4.34
N GLY A 80 3.59 10.75 3.44
CA GLY A 80 4.96 10.67 2.98
C GLY A 80 5.07 11.06 1.50
N ASP A 81 6.28 10.91 0.96
CA ASP A 81 6.63 11.27 -0.41
C ASP A 81 7.27 10.11 -1.19
N TYR A 82 7.06 8.89 -0.71
CA TYR A 82 7.67 7.64 -1.22
C TYR A 82 9.18 7.51 -0.96
N SER A 83 9.83 8.48 -0.31
CA SER A 83 11.25 8.41 0.00
C SER A 83 11.55 7.50 1.19
N HIS A 84 12.80 7.04 1.29
CA HIS A 84 13.32 6.34 2.45
C HIS A 84 13.22 7.22 3.71
N GLU A 85 13.60 8.50 3.59
CA GLU A 85 13.62 9.46 4.68
C GLU A 85 12.23 9.67 5.29
N SER A 86 11.21 9.83 4.44
CA SER A 86 9.84 10.00 4.94
C SER A 86 9.32 8.72 5.60
N GLY A 87 9.65 7.55 5.04
CA GLY A 87 9.30 6.26 5.64
C GLY A 87 9.93 6.04 7.00
N GLU A 88 11.21 6.37 7.15
CA GLU A 88 11.95 6.27 8.42
C GLU A 88 11.36 7.21 9.47
N GLN A 89 11.26 8.52 9.15
CA GLN A 89 10.79 9.53 10.11
C GLN A 89 9.36 9.27 10.55
N SER A 90 8.45 8.97 9.60
CA SER A 90 7.06 8.64 9.93
C SER A 90 6.94 7.43 10.85
N THR A 91 7.80 6.43 10.66
CA THR A 91 7.80 5.24 11.52
C THR A 91 8.31 5.57 12.93
N ILE A 92 9.37 6.39 13.05
CA ILE A 92 9.87 6.84 14.34
C ILE A 92 8.77 7.60 15.10
N ASP A 93 8.10 8.54 14.43
CA ASP A 93 7.05 9.35 15.02
C ASP A 93 5.86 8.48 15.49
N LEU A 94 5.43 7.52 14.66
CA LEU A 94 4.34 6.60 15.00
C LEU A 94 4.69 5.69 16.17
N LEU A 95 5.89 5.11 16.20
CA LEU A 95 6.29 4.16 17.24
C LEU A 95 6.66 4.83 18.56
N SER A 96 6.97 6.13 18.57
CA SER A 96 7.27 6.92 19.78
C SER A 96 6.02 7.40 20.52
N ARG A 97 4.82 7.16 19.99
CA ARG A 97 3.55 7.56 20.64
C ARG A 97 3.21 6.63 21.78
N GLU A 98 2.48 7.13 22.79
CA GLU A 98 1.90 6.31 23.85
C GLU A 98 0.89 5.31 23.28
N ASP A 99 0.05 5.77 22.34
CA ASP A 99 -0.95 4.98 21.60
C ASP A 99 -0.37 4.37 20.32
N SER A 100 0.92 4.00 20.31
CA SER A 100 1.61 3.54 19.11
C SER A 100 0.86 2.40 18.41
N PRO A 101 0.84 2.41 17.06
CA PRO A 101 0.16 1.37 16.28
C PRO A 101 0.81 0.00 16.49
N THR A 102 0.01 -1.06 16.29
CA THR A 102 0.48 -2.45 16.28
C THR A 102 0.65 -3.00 14.88
N ALA A 103 0.18 -2.27 13.87
CA ALA A 103 0.42 -2.57 12.46
C ALA A 103 0.55 -1.27 11.66
N ILE A 104 1.47 -1.24 10.70
CA ILE A 104 1.71 -0.11 9.81
C ILE A 104 1.68 -0.59 8.36
N LEU A 105 0.84 0.06 7.54
CA LEU A 105 0.80 -0.10 6.08
C LEU A 105 1.64 1.00 5.45
N TYR A 106 2.45 0.65 4.45
CA TYR A 106 3.23 1.59 3.67
C TYR A 106 2.79 1.57 2.21
N ASP A 107 2.68 2.72 1.59
CA ASP A 107 2.25 2.85 0.20
C ASP A 107 3.32 2.46 -0.83
N ASN A 108 4.55 2.16 -0.39
CA ASN A 108 5.55 1.48 -1.20
C ASN A 108 6.52 0.65 -0.34
N ASP A 109 7.35 -0.13 -1.00
CA ASP A 109 8.37 -1.00 -0.40
C ASP A 109 9.55 -0.22 0.20
N VAL A 110 9.94 0.91 -0.42
CA VAL A 110 11.06 1.76 0.05
C VAL A 110 10.76 2.30 1.44
N MET A 111 9.56 2.87 1.66
CA MET A 111 9.13 3.35 2.97
C MET A 111 8.99 2.21 3.98
N ALA A 112 8.51 1.02 3.55
CA ALA A 112 8.39 -0.13 4.44
C ALA A 112 9.75 -0.65 4.92
N LEU A 113 10.75 -0.68 4.05
CA LEU A 113 12.13 -1.05 4.40
C LEU A 113 12.77 -0.03 5.34
N ALA A 114 12.53 1.26 5.10
CA ALA A 114 12.94 2.33 6.00
C ALA A 114 12.26 2.18 7.37
N GLY A 115 10.97 1.85 7.38
CA GLY A 115 10.22 1.56 8.61
C GLY A 115 10.76 0.36 9.38
N LEU A 116 11.16 -0.71 8.69
CA LEU A 116 11.84 -1.85 9.32
C LEU A 116 13.18 -1.44 9.95
N SER A 117 13.94 -0.58 9.28
CA SER A 117 15.18 -0.01 9.81
C SER A 117 14.93 0.87 11.04
N ALA A 118 13.90 1.72 10.99
CA ALA A 118 13.48 2.57 12.09
C ALA A 118 13.06 1.75 13.33
N ALA A 119 12.26 0.71 13.14
CA ALA A 119 11.86 -0.19 14.22
C ALA A 119 13.07 -0.82 14.92
N ARG A 120 14.08 -1.25 14.16
CA ARG A 120 15.34 -1.77 14.72
C ARG A 120 16.12 -0.72 15.52
N LYS A 121 16.20 0.52 15.02
CA LYS A 121 16.88 1.64 15.74
C LYS A 121 16.20 1.96 17.07
N LEU A 122 14.89 1.72 17.16
CA LEU A 122 14.08 1.92 18.37
C LEU A 122 13.98 0.67 19.25
N ASP A 123 14.65 -0.43 18.90
CA ASP A 123 14.56 -1.74 19.57
C ASP A 123 13.13 -2.28 19.63
N VAL A 124 12.34 -2.00 18.57
CA VAL A 124 10.96 -2.49 18.42
C VAL A 124 10.97 -3.74 17.55
N SER A 125 10.54 -4.86 18.10
CA SER A 125 10.52 -6.14 17.39
C SER A 125 9.42 -6.19 16.32
N VAL A 126 9.78 -6.73 15.14
CA VAL A 126 8.88 -7.01 14.02
C VAL A 126 8.91 -8.52 13.77
N PRO A 127 7.78 -9.22 13.82
CA PRO A 127 6.40 -8.72 13.92
C PRO A 127 5.83 -8.62 15.35
N GLU A 128 6.56 -9.02 16.41
CA GLU A 128 6.01 -9.28 17.75
C GLU A 128 5.40 -8.04 18.41
N ARG A 129 5.98 -6.85 18.15
CA ARG A 129 5.49 -5.57 18.68
C ARG A 129 4.72 -4.78 17.64
N VAL A 130 5.16 -4.83 16.38
CA VAL A 130 4.52 -4.12 15.26
C VAL A 130 4.62 -4.96 13.99
N SER A 131 3.50 -5.13 13.30
CA SER A 131 3.43 -5.72 11.96
C SER A 131 3.67 -4.65 10.89
N LEU A 132 4.47 -4.97 9.86
CA LEU A 132 4.75 -4.07 8.73
C LEU A 132 4.28 -4.71 7.43
N ILE A 133 3.60 -3.94 6.59
CA ILE A 133 3.08 -4.38 5.30
C ILE A 133 3.44 -3.33 4.25
N ALA A 134 4.05 -3.74 3.15
CA ALA A 134 4.39 -2.89 2.02
C ALA A 134 3.31 -2.94 0.92
N TRP A 135 3.10 -1.85 0.24
CA TRP A 135 2.62 -1.90 -1.13
C TRP A 135 3.83 -2.09 -2.04
N ASP A 136 3.65 -2.84 -3.12
CA ASP A 136 4.71 -3.36 -3.99
C ASP A 136 5.59 -4.45 -3.35
N ASP A 137 5.93 -5.44 -4.15
CA ASP A 137 6.67 -6.63 -3.75
C ASP A 137 8.02 -6.73 -4.48
N SER A 138 8.93 -5.81 -4.13
CA SER A 138 10.27 -5.88 -4.70
C SER A 138 11.11 -7.01 -4.10
N VAL A 139 12.22 -7.29 -4.76
CA VAL A 139 13.22 -8.23 -4.25
C VAL A 139 13.76 -7.83 -2.86
N LEU A 140 13.75 -6.53 -2.56
CA LEU A 140 14.21 -6.03 -1.26
C LEU A 140 13.28 -6.46 -0.12
N CYS A 141 11.95 -6.47 -0.34
CA CYS A 141 11.00 -7.02 0.63
C CYS A 141 11.26 -8.49 0.94
N GLN A 142 11.67 -9.26 -0.07
CA GLN A 142 11.95 -10.69 0.05
C GLN A 142 13.25 -10.97 0.79
N LEU A 143 14.27 -10.13 0.59
CA LEU A 143 15.60 -10.29 1.16
C LEU A 143 15.78 -9.61 2.52
N SER A 144 14.83 -8.79 2.96
CA SER A 144 14.88 -8.16 4.28
C SER A 144 14.76 -9.19 5.40
N SER A 145 15.11 -8.80 6.62
CA SER A 145 15.00 -9.68 7.80
C SER A 145 14.29 -8.94 8.94
N PRO A 146 13.07 -9.36 9.35
CA PRO A 146 12.27 -10.38 8.67
C PRO A 146 11.89 -9.98 7.25
N PRO A 147 11.58 -10.95 6.36
CA PRO A 147 11.04 -10.64 5.03
C PRO A 147 9.71 -9.91 5.13
N ILE A 148 9.54 -8.81 4.37
CA ILE A 148 8.36 -7.96 4.46
C ILE A 148 7.18 -8.59 3.71
N THR A 149 6.04 -8.67 4.39
CA THR A 149 4.73 -8.97 3.81
C THR A 149 4.32 -7.84 2.88
N ALA A 150 3.84 -8.15 1.69
CA ALA A 150 3.56 -7.14 0.69
C ALA A 150 2.28 -7.41 -0.12
N MET A 151 1.72 -6.34 -0.69
CA MET A 151 0.76 -6.42 -1.77
C MET A 151 1.53 -6.48 -3.09
N SER A 152 1.49 -7.62 -3.77
CA SER A 152 2.22 -7.89 -5.00
C SER A 152 1.39 -7.52 -6.21
N VAL A 153 1.86 -6.56 -7.00
CA VAL A 153 1.24 -6.11 -8.26
C VAL A 153 1.97 -6.76 -9.44
N ASP A 154 1.23 -7.27 -10.40
CA ASP A 154 1.79 -7.79 -11.66
C ASP A 154 2.07 -6.63 -12.63
N VAL A 155 3.17 -5.89 -12.38
CA VAL A 155 3.57 -4.74 -13.19
C VAL A 155 3.88 -5.12 -14.64
N HIS A 156 4.33 -6.38 -14.89
CA HIS A 156 4.57 -6.86 -16.26
C HIS A 156 3.24 -6.95 -17.02
N ARG A 157 2.24 -7.62 -16.44
CA ARG A 157 0.92 -7.73 -17.07
C ARG A 157 0.24 -6.38 -17.23
N GLN A 158 0.38 -5.49 -16.25
CA GLN A 158 -0.10 -4.11 -16.35
C GLN A 158 0.54 -3.38 -17.53
N GLY A 159 1.87 -3.45 -17.68
CA GLY A 159 2.57 -2.86 -18.82
C GLY A 159 2.12 -3.41 -20.16
N VAL A 160 1.91 -4.72 -20.26
CA VAL A 160 1.36 -5.36 -21.47
C VAL A 160 -0.03 -4.81 -21.80
N LEU A 161 -0.93 -4.72 -20.82
CA LEU A 161 -2.28 -4.18 -21.01
C LEU A 161 -2.26 -2.72 -21.48
N VAL A 162 -1.38 -1.91 -20.90
CA VAL A 162 -1.21 -0.50 -21.33
C VAL A 162 -0.75 -0.43 -22.79
N ALA A 163 0.25 -1.23 -23.17
CA ALA A 163 0.76 -1.26 -24.54
C ALA A 163 -0.30 -1.75 -25.54
N GLU A 164 -1.01 -2.84 -25.22
CA GLU A 164 -2.12 -3.37 -26.05
C GLU A 164 -3.20 -2.31 -26.25
N THR A 165 -3.61 -1.64 -25.15
CA THR A 165 -4.66 -0.61 -25.18
C THR A 165 -4.24 0.59 -26.02
N LEU A 166 -2.98 1.03 -25.92
CA LEU A 166 -2.44 2.12 -26.73
C LEU A 166 -2.40 1.75 -28.24
N LEU A 167 -1.91 0.56 -28.57
CA LEU A 167 -1.81 0.11 -29.97
C LEU A 167 -3.20 0.00 -30.63
N GLU A 168 -4.18 -0.50 -29.91
CA GLU A 168 -5.57 -0.58 -30.40
C GLU A 168 -6.15 0.83 -30.64
N SER A 169 -5.89 1.76 -29.73
CA SER A 169 -6.32 3.16 -29.89
C SER A 169 -5.70 3.82 -31.13
N LEU A 170 -4.40 3.59 -31.36
CA LEU A 170 -3.72 4.12 -32.55
C LEU A 170 -4.25 3.53 -33.85
N ALA A 171 -4.78 2.31 -33.85
CA ALA A 171 -5.43 1.68 -34.98
C ALA A 171 -6.88 2.15 -35.22
N ALA A 172 -7.29 3.27 -34.58
CA ALA A 172 -8.67 3.79 -34.65
C ALA A 172 -9.72 2.78 -34.16
N GLY A 173 -9.34 1.92 -33.20
CA GLY A 173 -10.22 1.00 -32.52
C GLY A 173 -11.20 1.71 -31.57
N PRO A 174 -12.17 0.96 -31.01
CA PRO A 174 -13.08 1.53 -30.04
C PRO A 174 -12.32 1.97 -28.76
N VAL A 175 -12.87 2.95 -28.06
CA VAL A 175 -12.39 3.29 -26.71
C VAL A 175 -12.67 2.11 -25.80
N VAL A 176 -11.62 1.54 -25.23
CA VAL A 176 -11.70 0.39 -24.33
C VAL A 176 -11.26 0.76 -22.92
N GLU A 177 -11.95 0.20 -21.96
CA GLU A 177 -11.57 0.21 -20.56
C GLU A 177 -11.10 -1.19 -20.18
N ARG A 178 -9.94 -1.27 -19.53
CA ARG A 178 -9.37 -2.54 -19.06
C ARG A 178 -8.99 -2.40 -17.60
N TRP A 179 -9.01 -3.52 -16.90
CA TRP A 179 -8.57 -3.61 -15.52
C TRP A 179 -7.26 -4.39 -15.44
N SER A 180 -6.30 -3.80 -14.76
CA SER A 180 -5.08 -4.50 -14.35
C SER A 180 -5.43 -5.62 -13.36
N PRO A 181 -4.65 -6.72 -13.31
CA PRO A 181 -4.82 -7.70 -12.25
C PRO A 181 -4.77 -7.06 -10.87
N THR A 182 -5.70 -7.45 -10.01
CA THR A 182 -5.75 -6.99 -8.61
C THR A 182 -4.48 -7.41 -7.86
N ALA A 183 -3.94 -6.52 -7.04
CA ALA A 183 -2.79 -6.82 -6.20
C ALA A 183 -3.08 -7.99 -5.25
N ARG A 184 -2.08 -8.87 -5.03
CA ARG A 184 -2.22 -10.08 -4.21
C ARG A 184 -1.47 -9.91 -2.88
N PHE A 185 -2.09 -10.33 -1.81
CA PHE A 185 -1.44 -10.38 -0.50
C PHE A 185 -0.41 -11.52 -0.44
N VAL A 186 0.83 -11.19 -0.21
CA VAL A 186 1.95 -12.14 -0.06
C VAL A 186 2.45 -12.09 1.38
N ARG A 187 1.99 -13.04 2.20
CA ARG A 187 2.38 -13.14 3.61
C ARG A 187 3.84 -13.58 3.75
N ARG A 188 4.60 -12.87 4.61
CA ARG A 188 5.96 -13.20 5.02
C ARG A 188 6.16 -13.02 6.53
N GLY A 189 7.40 -12.76 6.95
CA GLY A 189 7.79 -12.72 8.36
C GLY A 189 7.48 -11.42 9.10
N SER A 190 7.06 -10.35 8.43
CA SER A 190 6.83 -9.04 9.08
C SER A 190 5.41 -8.85 9.61
N ILE A 191 4.55 -9.85 9.56
CA ILE A 191 3.18 -9.82 10.10
C ILE A 191 2.95 -10.95 11.09
N GLY A 192 2.38 -10.63 12.24
CA GLY A 192 2.08 -11.56 13.32
C GLY A 192 0.83 -11.16 14.10
N PRO A 193 0.45 -11.92 15.15
CA PRO A 193 -0.63 -11.53 16.04
C PRO A 193 -0.37 -10.18 16.72
N ALA A 194 -1.43 -9.42 16.98
CA ALA A 194 -1.31 -8.20 17.75
C ALA A 194 -0.75 -8.47 19.17
N PRO A 195 0.07 -7.58 19.74
CA PRO A 195 0.57 -7.73 21.11
C PRO A 195 -0.57 -7.95 22.09
N GLY A 196 -0.47 -9.01 22.91
CA GLY A 196 -1.50 -9.41 23.89
C GLY A 196 -2.71 -10.16 23.31
N HIS A 197 -2.67 -10.53 22.04
CA HIS A 197 -3.65 -11.37 21.38
C HIS A 197 -3.05 -12.77 21.18
N GLY A 198 -3.19 -13.63 22.17
CA GLY A 198 -2.68 -14.99 22.20
C GLY A 198 -3.53 -15.88 23.12
#